data_6cf8dcbaf359197ca5a79638596410d0
#
_entry.id   6cf8dcbaf359197ca5a79638596410d0
#
_cell.length_a   1.000
_cell.length_b   1.000
_cell.length_c   1.000
_cell.angle_alpha   90.00
_cell.angle_beta   90.00
_cell.angle_gamma   90.00
#
_symmetry.space_group_name_H-M   'P 1'
#
loop_
_entity.id
_entity.type
_entity.pdbx_description
1 polymer ?
#
loop_
_entity_poly.entity_id
_entity_poly.type
_entity_poly.pdbx_seq_one_letter_code
_entity_poly.pdbx_strand_id
1 'polypeptide(L)'
;SLKIKDLGDDKVFISNVKGSPPTSKHKACINLAGGYKNSMELIVTGLDIEEKAKIFTDELFRSLGGKDEFDDVSIQLIRTDKKEPLTNEEAMAILKIDVKSSSPEKVGRIFSAKVIELALANYPGWTAQSEIKQASPFISYWPALVDSKNVKEKLHFNNESEVIEIEKHQEQPINLEKINIDE
;
A
#
# COMPACT_ATOMS: atom_id res chain seq x y z
N SER A 1 -21.91 18.72 -12.78
CA SER A 1 -21.26 18.72 -11.46
C SER A 1 -22.32 18.77 -10.37
N LEU A 2 -22.23 17.88 -9.42
CA LEU A 2 -23.10 17.78 -8.25
C LEU A 2 -23.07 19.11 -7.46
N LYS A 3 -24.24 19.62 -7.05
CA LYS A 3 -24.36 20.79 -6.18
C LYS A 3 -24.90 20.35 -4.83
N ILE A 4 -24.24 20.78 -3.78
CA ILE A 4 -24.59 20.51 -2.40
C ILE A 4 -24.91 21.84 -1.73
N LYS A 5 -26.04 21.92 -1.04
CA LYS A 5 -26.46 23.09 -0.26
C LYS A 5 -26.84 22.62 1.13
N ASP A 6 -26.23 23.20 2.14
CA ASP A 6 -26.63 23.03 3.52
C ASP A 6 -27.91 23.82 3.78
N LEU A 7 -28.92 23.16 4.35
CA LEU A 7 -30.21 23.77 4.72
C LEU A 7 -30.32 24.04 6.21
N GLY A 8 -29.29 23.70 7.01
CA GLY A 8 -29.35 23.73 8.46
C GLY A 8 -30.12 22.54 9.04
N ASP A 9 -30.15 22.41 10.37
CA ASP A 9 -30.85 21.34 11.10
C ASP A 9 -30.50 19.94 10.61
N ASP A 10 -29.20 19.70 10.33
CA ASP A 10 -28.67 18.43 9.82
C ASP A 10 -29.26 17.97 8.46
N LYS A 11 -29.76 18.93 7.67
CA LYS A 11 -30.35 18.68 6.34
C LYS A 11 -29.45 19.19 5.24
N VAL A 12 -29.22 18.36 4.22
CA VAL A 12 -28.44 18.69 3.04
C VAL A 12 -29.27 18.49 1.79
N PHE A 13 -29.35 19.51 0.94
CA PHE A 13 -29.97 19.43 -0.36
C PHE A 13 -28.92 19.11 -1.43
N ILE A 14 -29.12 18.02 -2.16
CA ILE A 14 -28.24 17.60 -3.26
C ILE A 14 -28.99 17.77 -4.57
N SER A 15 -28.41 18.48 -5.51
CA SER A 15 -29.01 18.77 -6.82
C SER A 15 -28.02 18.64 -7.96
N ASN A 16 -28.52 18.66 -9.19
CA ASN A 16 -27.73 18.53 -10.40
C ASN A 16 -26.93 17.21 -10.46
N VAL A 17 -27.52 16.12 -9.96
CA VAL A 17 -26.98 14.78 -10.09
C VAL A 17 -27.21 14.32 -11.54
N LYS A 18 -26.11 13.94 -12.21
CA LYS A 18 -26.16 13.39 -13.57
C LYS A 18 -25.56 12.00 -13.54
N GLY A 19 -26.26 11.05 -14.16
CA GLY A 19 -25.76 9.71 -14.43
C GLY A 19 -25.09 9.64 -15.80
N SER A 20 -24.23 8.68 -15.95
CA SER A 20 -23.65 8.27 -17.23
C SER A 20 -24.01 6.80 -17.48
N PRO A 21 -24.14 6.36 -18.74
CA PRO A 21 -24.30 4.96 -19.03
C PRO A 21 -23.19 4.13 -18.41
N PRO A 22 -23.44 2.86 -18.05
CA PRO A 22 -22.39 1.98 -17.57
C PRO A 22 -21.32 1.78 -18.64
N THR A 23 -20.09 1.61 -18.23
CA THR A 23 -18.98 1.37 -19.16
C THR A 23 -19.12 0.00 -19.81
N SER A 24 -18.67 -0.13 -21.06
CA SER A 24 -18.60 -1.42 -21.76
C SER A 24 -17.50 -2.36 -21.22
N LYS A 25 -16.81 -1.95 -20.16
CA LYS A 25 -15.69 -2.68 -19.57
C LYS A 25 -15.87 -2.86 -18.09
N HIS A 26 -15.55 -4.05 -17.60
CA HIS A 26 -15.44 -4.36 -16.18
C HIS A 26 -14.00 -4.17 -15.72
N LYS A 27 -13.84 -3.63 -14.53
CA LYS A 27 -12.56 -3.57 -13.86
C LYS A 27 -12.23 -4.94 -13.26
N ALA A 28 -11.12 -5.52 -13.69
CA ALA A 28 -10.61 -6.77 -13.16
C ALA A 28 -9.40 -6.52 -12.25
N CYS A 29 -9.35 -7.25 -11.15
CA CYS A 29 -8.23 -7.29 -10.23
C CYS A 29 -7.41 -8.54 -10.52
N ILE A 30 -6.23 -8.36 -11.10
CA ILE A 30 -5.29 -9.46 -11.32
C ILE A 30 -4.26 -9.42 -10.19
N ASN A 31 -4.13 -10.53 -9.49
CA ASN A 31 -3.14 -10.69 -8.45
C ASN A 31 -2.00 -11.55 -8.97
N LEU A 32 -0.81 -10.97 -9.03
CA LEU A 32 0.41 -11.64 -9.45
C LEU A 32 1.27 -11.97 -8.24
N ALA A 33 1.87 -13.15 -8.20
CA ALA A 33 2.89 -13.46 -7.20
C ALA A 33 4.08 -12.52 -7.38
N GLY A 34 4.33 -11.66 -6.40
CA GLY A 34 5.35 -10.62 -6.47
C GLY A 34 6.72 -11.04 -5.91
N GLY A 35 6.81 -12.26 -5.33
CA GLY A 35 7.98 -12.72 -4.61
C GLY A 35 7.85 -12.54 -3.10
N TYR A 36 8.96 -12.20 -2.44
CA TYR A 36 9.06 -12.08 -0.99
C TYR A 36 9.59 -10.72 -0.60
N LYS A 37 9.17 -10.26 0.57
CA LYS A 37 9.61 -8.99 1.16
C LYS A 37 9.96 -9.15 2.63
N ASN A 38 10.78 -8.23 3.12
CA ASN A 38 11.03 -8.02 4.53
C ASN A 38 11.21 -6.53 4.81
N SER A 39 10.96 -6.13 6.04
CA SER A 39 11.07 -4.75 6.49
C SER A 39 11.66 -4.72 7.89
N MET A 40 12.68 -3.92 8.09
CA MET A 40 13.28 -3.68 9.41
C MET A 40 13.24 -2.18 9.71
N GLU A 41 12.92 -1.86 10.96
CA GLU A 41 12.86 -0.50 11.45
C GLU A 41 13.83 -0.35 12.63
N LEU A 42 14.63 0.71 12.57
CA LEU A 42 15.62 1.05 13.58
C LEU A 42 15.35 2.45 14.08
N ILE A 43 15.50 2.67 15.36
CA ILE A 43 15.52 4.00 15.94
C ILE A 43 16.96 4.50 15.91
N VAL A 44 17.15 5.70 15.40
CA VAL A 44 18.41 6.45 15.40
C VAL A 44 18.25 7.66 16.28
N THR A 45 19.17 7.86 17.22
CA THR A 45 19.05 8.95 18.19
C THR A 45 20.32 9.80 18.27
N GLY A 46 20.18 11.00 18.84
CA GLY A 46 21.28 11.90 19.13
C GLY A 46 21.74 12.70 17.92
N LEU A 47 23.04 13.00 17.88
CA LEU A 47 23.62 13.82 16.82
C LEU A 47 23.87 13.00 15.54
N ASP A 48 24.06 13.70 14.43
CA ASP A 48 24.51 13.16 13.14
C ASP A 48 23.64 12.01 12.63
N ILE A 49 22.30 12.16 12.75
CA ILE A 49 21.32 11.13 12.41
C ILE A 49 21.43 10.69 10.94
N GLU A 50 21.63 11.64 10.02
CA GLU A 50 21.75 11.35 8.59
C GLU A 50 23.01 10.56 8.26
N GLU A 51 24.14 10.99 8.81
CA GLU A 51 25.43 10.32 8.65
C GLU A 51 25.40 8.91 9.23
N LYS A 52 24.82 8.75 10.41
CA LYS A 52 24.60 7.44 11.03
C LYS A 52 23.75 6.53 10.13
N ALA A 53 22.60 7.02 9.68
CA ALA A 53 21.73 6.25 8.80
C ALA A 53 22.45 5.86 7.51
N LYS A 54 23.23 6.77 6.93
CA LYS A 54 24.00 6.50 5.72
C LYS A 54 25.07 5.43 5.95
N ILE A 55 25.90 5.58 6.99
CA ILE A 55 26.95 4.60 7.30
C ILE A 55 26.34 3.22 7.54
N PHE A 56 25.26 3.15 8.30
CA PHE A 56 24.56 1.89 8.56
C PHE A 56 24.09 1.22 7.28
N THR A 57 23.40 1.96 6.41
CA THR A 57 22.83 1.40 5.18
C THR A 57 23.90 1.00 4.17
N ASP A 58 24.97 1.78 4.05
CA ASP A 58 26.10 1.48 3.18
C ASP A 58 26.78 0.17 3.62
N GLU A 59 27.04 0.04 4.94
CA GLU A 59 27.65 -1.17 5.49
C GLU A 59 26.73 -2.40 5.40
N LEU A 60 25.45 -2.21 5.67
CA LEU A 60 24.45 -3.28 5.54
C LEU A 60 24.48 -3.88 4.14
N PHE A 61 24.29 -3.05 3.12
CA PHE A 61 24.23 -3.54 1.75
C PHE A 61 25.59 -4.03 1.25
N ARG A 62 26.69 -3.42 1.69
CA ARG A 62 28.03 -3.96 1.41
C ARG A 62 28.20 -5.37 1.95
N SER A 63 27.75 -5.63 3.17
CA SER A 63 27.84 -6.94 3.81
C SER A 63 26.89 -7.99 3.23
N LEU A 64 25.82 -7.56 2.53
CA LEU A 64 24.85 -8.41 1.85
C LEU A 64 25.16 -8.64 0.36
N GLY A 65 26.30 -8.14 -0.14
CA GLY A 65 26.73 -8.29 -1.52
C GLY A 65 26.32 -7.16 -2.45
N GLY A 66 25.64 -6.15 -1.95
CA GLY A 66 25.17 -4.98 -2.71
C GLY A 66 23.64 -4.88 -2.76
N LYS A 67 23.15 -3.70 -3.11
CA LYS A 67 21.70 -3.48 -3.31
C LYS A 67 21.17 -4.27 -4.52
N ASP A 68 22.01 -4.52 -5.50
CA ASP A 68 21.67 -5.22 -6.74
C ASP A 68 21.38 -6.71 -6.52
N GLU A 69 21.68 -7.24 -5.32
CA GLU A 69 21.27 -8.59 -4.92
C GLU A 69 19.76 -8.70 -4.63
N PHE A 70 19.06 -7.60 -4.58
CA PHE A 70 17.62 -7.51 -4.30
C PHE A 70 16.88 -6.99 -5.53
N ASP A 71 15.65 -7.44 -5.72
CA ASP A 71 14.78 -6.99 -6.82
C ASP A 71 14.30 -5.54 -6.59
N ASP A 72 14.16 -5.14 -5.32
CA ASP A 72 13.80 -3.77 -4.92
C ASP A 72 14.29 -3.47 -3.51
N VAL A 73 14.78 -2.26 -3.31
CA VAL A 73 15.26 -1.75 -2.02
C VAL A 73 14.68 -0.35 -1.79
N SER A 74 14.01 -0.16 -0.66
CA SER A 74 13.56 1.14 -0.20
C SER A 74 14.21 1.48 1.15
N ILE A 75 14.82 2.64 1.23
CA ILE A 75 15.44 3.16 2.46
C ILE A 75 14.78 4.50 2.76
N GLN A 76 14.17 4.61 3.93
CA GLN A 76 13.50 5.82 4.36
C GLN A 76 14.01 6.24 5.74
N LEU A 77 14.53 7.45 5.83
CA LEU A 77 14.83 8.08 7.11
C LEU A 77 13.69 9.05 7.45
N ILE A 78 12.85 8.63 8.39
CA ILE A 78 11.70 9.40 8.86
C ILE A 78 12.19 10.27 10.02
N ARG A 79 12.33 11.55 9.75
CA ARG A 79 12.82 12.55 10.70
C ARG A 79 11.66 12.99 11.60
N THR A 80 11.69 12.51 12.85
CA THR A 80 10.76 12.92 13.91
C THR A 80 11.46 13.76 14.98
N ASP A 81 12.77 13.87 14.87
CA ASP A 81 13.63 14.62 15.77
C ASP A 81 13.45 16.13 15.63
N LYS A 82 13.58 16.83 16.74
CA LYS A 82 13.62 18.30 16.81
C LYS A 82 15.04 18.81 16.64
N LYS A 83 15.18 20.03 16.15
CA LYS A 83 16.48 20.70 16.01
C LYS A 83 17.19 20.90 17.34
N GLU A 84 16.43 21.19 18.39
CA GLU A 84 16.90 21.34 19.76
C GLU A 84 16.03 20.48 20.68
N PRO A 85 16.33 19.16 20.75
CA PRO A 85 15.53 18.23 21.53
C PRO A 85 15.78 18.43 23.04
N LEU A 86 14.71 18.42 23.82
CA LEU A 86 14.76 18.48 25.29
C LEU A 86 14.65 17.09 25.93
N THR A 87 14.17 16.10 25.18
CA THR A 87 14.02 14.71 25.64
C THR A 87 14.59 13.75 24.61
N ASN A 88 14.80 12.49 25.01
CA ASN A 88 15.26 11.44 24.08
C ASN A 88 14.25 11.18 22.95
N GLU A 89 12.96 11.24 23.24
CA GLU A 89 11.90 11.07 22.24
C GLU A 89 11.96 12.17 21.17
N GLU A 90 12.32 13.38 21.58
CA GLU A 90 12.48 14.49 20.65
C GLU A 90 13.77 14.44 19.82
N ALA A 91 14.69 13.55 20.16
CA ALA A 91 15.96 13.31 19.46
C ALA A 91 15.93 12.04 18.60
N MET A 92 14.77 11.45 18.36
CA MET A 92 14.64 10.18 17.63
C MET A 92 14.24 10.39 16.18
N ALA A 93 14.82 9.55 15.30
CA ALA A 93 14.36 9.33 13.93
C ALA A 93 14.22 7.83 13.68
N ILE A 94 13.41 7.47 12.68
CA ILE A 94 13.18 6.07 12.31
C ILE A 94 13.86 5.81 10.96
N LEU A 95 14.78 4.87 10.93
CA LEU A 95 15.34 4.33 9.69
C LEU A 95 14.58 3.06 9.33
N LYS A 96 13.82 3.13 8.26
CA LYS A 96 13.07 2.00 7.71
C LYS A 96 13.77 1.47 6.46
N ILE A 97 14.01 0.17 6.43
CA ILE A 97 14.66 -0.53 5.32
C ILE A 97 13.74 -1.65 4.85
N ASP A 98 13.23 -1.52 3.64
CA ASP A 98 12.41 -2.54 2.98
C ASP A 98 13.21 -3.18 1.85
N VAL A 99 13.14 -4.50 1.75
CA VAL A 99 13.78 -5.27 0.69
C VAL A 99 12.80 -6.25 0.06
N LYS A 100 12.92 -6.47 -1.25
CA LYS A 100 12.15 -7.46 -1.99
C LYS A 100 13.07 -8.34 -2.81
N SER A 101 12.71 -9.61 -2.95
CA SER A 101 13.39 -10.55 -3.83
C SER A 101 12.48 -11.70 -4.23
N SER A 102 12.74 -12.29 -5.38
CA SER A 102 12.17 -13.57 -5.80
C SER A 102 12.64 -14.73 -4.92
N SER A 103 13.83 -14.59 -4.25
CA SER A 103 14.36 -15.57 -3.29
C SER A 103 13.99 -15.20 -1.84
N PRO A 104 13.24 -16.08 -1.13
CA PRO A 104 12.91 -15.87 0.28
C PRO A 104 14.14 -15.88 1.19
N GLU A 105 15.21 -16.60 0.82
CA GLU A 105 16.44 -16.70 1.60
C GLU A 105 17.12 -15.34 1.72
N LYS A 106 17.20 -14.58 0.62
CA LYS A 106 17.85 -13.27 0.57
C LYS A 106 17.18 -12.25 1.49
N VAL A 107 15.86 -12.20 1.48
CA VAL A 107 15.08 -11.26 2.27
C VAL A 107 14.67 -11.80 3.65
N GLY A 108 14.94 -13.07 3.93
CA GLY A 108 14.61 -13.73 5.19
C GLY A 108 15.61 -13.40 6.30
N ARG A 109 16.01 -14.47 7.00
CA ARG A 109 16.89 -14.36 8.16
C ARG A 109 18.26 -13.78 7.83
N ILE A 110 18.79 -14.01 6.61
CA ILE A 110 20.08 -13.44 6.20
C ILE A 110 20.05 -11.92 6.30
N PHE A 111 19.01 -11.29 5.77
CA PHE A 111 18.82 -9.84 5.86
C PHE A 111 18.61 -9.38 7.30
N SER A 112 17.61 -9.94 7.99
CA SER A 112 17.23 -9.46 9.34
C SER A 112 18.33 -9.71 10.38
N ALA A 113 19.06 -10.83 10.30
CA ALA A 113 20.18 -11.09 11.18
C ALA A 113 21.33 -10.11 10.95
N LYS A 114 21.60 -9.72 9.69
CA LYS A 114 22.64 -8.74 9.38
C LYS A 114 22.28 -7.34 9.90
N VAL A 115 21.00 -6.95 9.83
CA VAL A 115 20.52 -5.69 10.44
C VAL A 115 20.78 -5.68 11.96
N ILE A 116 20.46 -6.77 12.66
CA ILE A 116 20.68 -6.88 14.11
C ILE A 116 22.18 -6.92 14.44
N GLU A 117 22.98 -7.67 13.69
CA GLU A 117 24.43 -7.72 13.88
C GLU A 117 25.05 -6.33 13.82
N LEU A 118 24.68 -5.53 12.83
CA LEU A 118 25.17 -4.16 12.70
C LEU A 118 24.61 -3.21 13.78
N ALA A 119 23.35 -3.40 14.20
CA ALA A 119 22.78 -2.62 15.29
C ALA A 119 23.46 -2.90 16.63
N LEU A 120 24.09 -4.07 16.80
CA LEU A 120 24.90 -4.43 17.97
C LEU A 120 26.38 -4.06 17.82
N ALA A 121 26.82 -3.64 16.65
CA ALA A 121 28.17 -3.12 16.46
C ALA A 121 28.39 -1.87 17.35
N ASN A 122 29.62 -1.58 17.71
CA ASN A 122 29.95 -0.47 18.60
C ASN A 122 29.66 0.91 17.98
N TYR A 123 28.39 1.23 17.91
CA TYR A 123 27.83 2.36 17.17
C TYR A 123 26.76 3.05 18.03
N PRO A 124 26.99 4.29 18.51
CA PRO A 124 26.13 4.93 19.49
C PRO A 124 24.80 5.39 18.85
N GLY A 125 23.73 5.31 19.61
CA GLY A 125 22.44 5.90 19.27
C GLY A 125 21.57 5.05 18.33
N TRP A 126 21.67 3.73 18.45
CA TRP A 126 20.83 2.77 17.70
C TRP A 126 20.05 1.84 18.61
N THR A 127 18.86 1.51 18.18
CA THR A 127 18.12 0.35 18.70
C THR A 127 17.18 -0.21 17.63
N ALA A 128 16.93 -1.51 17.66
CA ALA A 128 15.92 -2.13 16.80
C ALA A 128 14.53 -1.79 17.33
N GLN A 129 13.66 -1.32 16.47
CA GLN A 129 12.24 -1.09 16.80
C GLN A 129 11.38 -2.29 16.40
N SER A 130 11.70 -2.95 15.30
CA SER A 130 10.94 -4.10 14.82
C SER A 130 11.52 -5.42 15.32
N GLU A 131 10.66 -6.40 15.49
CA GLU A 131 11.08 -7.79 15.70
C GLU A 131 11.82 -8.33 14.46
N ILE A 132 12.62 -9.38 14.66
CA ILE A 132 13.26 -10.11 13.57
C ILE A 132 12.17 -10.81 12.76
N LYS A 133 11.89 -10.29 11.57
CA LYS A 133 10.88 -10.85 10.66
C LYS A 133 11.51 -11.86 9.71
N GLN A 134 10.69 -12.82 9.30
CA GLN A 134 11.00 -13.75 8.21
C GLN A 134 10.56 -13.16 6.87
N ALA A 135 11.02 -13.77 5.78
CA ALA A 135 10.53 -13.46 4.46
C ALA A 135 9.00 -13.66 4.40
N SER A 136 8.30 -12.67 3.90
CA SER A 136 6.84 -12.70 3.73
C SER A 136 6.49 -12.63 2.26
N PRO A 137 5.68 -13.55 1.71
CA PRO A 137 5.23 -13.44 0.33
C PRO A 137 4.36 -12.19 0.15
N PHE A 138 4.40 -11.59 -1.02
CA PHE A 138 3.52 -10.49 -1.36
C PHE A 138 2.90 -10.68 -2.74
N ILE A 139 1.77 -10.02 -2.93
CA ILE A 139 1.00 -10.03 -4.16
C ILE A 139 1.07 -8.63 -4.76
N SER A 140 1.39 -8.56 -6.05
CA SER A 140 1.31 -7.33 -6.83
C SER A 140 -0.06 -7.24 -7.48
N TYR A 141 -0.77 -6.16 -7.22
CA TYR A 141 -2.04 -5.85 -7.85
C TYR A 141 -1.82 -5.27 -9.24
N TRP A 142 -2.43 -5.90 -10.26
CA TRP A 142 -2.42 -5.42 -11.63
C TRP A 142 -3.84 -5.08 -12.08
N PRO A 143 -4.20 -3.81 -12.20
CA PRO A 143 -5.51 -3.42 -12.69
C PRO A 143 -5.64 -3.71 -14.19
N ALA A 144 -6.72 -4.35 -14.59
CA ALA A 144 -7.04 -4.63 -15.97
C ALA A 144 -8.49 -4.24 -16.28
N LEU A 145 -8.78 -4.06 -17.56
CA LEU A 145 -10.13 -3.85 -18.05
C LEU A 145 -10.52 -5.00 -18.99
N VAL A 146 -11.66 -5.62 -18.72
CA VAL A 146 -12.21 -6.73 -19.51
C VAL A 146 -13.50 -6.26 -20.16
N ASP A 147 -13.68 -6.52 -21.46
CA ASP A 147 -14.93 -6.20 -22.13
C ASP A 147 -16.08 -6.97 -21.49
N SER A 148 -17.17 -6.27 -21.18
CA SER A 148 -18.35 -6.86 -20.53
C SER A 148 -18.98 -8.01 -21.32
N LYS A 149 -18.84 -7.99 -22.65
CA LYS A 149 -19.29 -9.08 -23.52
C LYS A 149 -18.57 -10.42 -23.30
N ASN A 150 -17.38 -10.38 -22.71
CA ASN A 150 -16.56 -11.57 -22.40
C ASN A 150 -16.85 -12.15 -21.01
N VAL A 151 -17.66 -11.46 -20.21
CA VAL A 151 -18.06 -11.88 -18.87
C VAL A 151 -19.47 -12.44 -18.93
N LYS A 152 -19.63 -13.72 -18.54
CA LYS A 152 -20.94 -14.36 -18.38
C LYS A 152 -21.33 -14.28 -16.92
N GLU A 153 -22.44 -13.61 -16.66
CA GLU A 153 -22.98 -13.50 -15.32
C GLU A 153 -23.73 -14.77 -14.94
N LYS A 154 -23.49 -15.27 -13.74
CA LYS A 154 -24.13 -16.47 -13.22
C LYS A 154 -24.77 -16.17 -11.88
N LEU A 155 -26.00 -16.56 -11.73
CA LEU A 155 -26.69 -16.59 -10.45
C LEU A 155 -26.49 -17.97 -9.82
N HIS A 156 -26.00 -18.00 -8.59
CA HIS A 156 -25.89 -19.22 -7.79
C HIS A 156 -26.91 -19.12 -6.64
N PHE A 157 -27.84 -20.05 -6.61
CA PHE A 157 -28.88 -20.10 -5.59
C PHE A 157 -29.21 -21.57 -5.25
N ASN A 158 -29.23 -21.94 -3.97
CA ASN A 158 -29.55 -23.28 -3.48
C ASN A 158 -28.84 -24.43 -4.23
N ASN A 159 -27.52 -24.33 -4.46
CA ASN A 159 -26.69 -25.29 -5.21
C ASN A 159 -27.00 -25.38 -6.73
N GLU A 160 -27.87 -24.57 -7.23
CA GLU A 160 -28.12 -24.41 -8.67
C GLU A 160 -27.38 -23.20 -9.22
N SER A 161 -27.03 -23.25 -10.50
CA SER A 161 -26.34 -22.15 -11.18
C SER A 161 -27.00 -21.89 -12.51
N GLU A 162 -27.43 -20.68 -12.73
CA GLU A 162 -28.05 -20.23 -13.98
C GLU A 162 -27.19 -19.10 -14.59
N VAL A 163 -27.03 -19.15 -15.92
CA VAL A 163 -26.39 -18.02 -16.64
C VAL A 163 -27.49 -17.00 -16.90
N ILE A 164 -27.27 -15.78 -16.38
CA ILE A 164 -28.19 -14.67 -16.62
C ILE A 164 -27.79 -14.00 -17.93
N GLU A 165 -28.66 -14.01 -18.91
CA GLU A 165 -28.52 -13.14 -20.07
C GLU A 165 -29.06 -11.75 -19.69
N ILE A 166 -28.16 -10.83 -19.39
CA ILE A 166 -28.54 -9.44 -19.19
C ILE A 166 -28.83 -8.85 -20.56
N GLU A 167 -30.10 -8.57 -20.82
CA GLU A 167 -30.50 -7.76 -21.98
C GLU A 167 -29.68 -6.45 -21.91
N LYS A 168 -28.91 -6.20 -22.95
CA LYS A 168 -28.18 -4.93 -23.08
C LYS A 168 -29.26 -3.84 -23.08
N HIS A 169 -29.41 -3.16 -21.96
CA HIS A 169 -30.24 -1.96 -21.93
C HIS A 169 -29.74 -1.03 -23.02
N GLN A 170 -30.53 -0.84 -24.05
CA GLN A 170 -30.32 0.25 -24.98
C GLN A 170 -30.29 1.53 -24.13
N GLU A 171 -29.30 2.33 -24.34
CA GLU A 171 -29.08 3.59 -23.66
C GLU A 171 -30.30 4.52 -23.85
N GLN A 172 -31.33 4.33 -23.04
CA GLN A 172 -32.36 5.35 -22.92
C GLN A 172 -31.93 6.22 -21.73
N PRO A 173 -31.70 7.50 -21.96
CA PRO A 173 -31.41 8.41 -20.86
C PRO A 173 -32.60 8.35 -19.89
N ILE A 174 -32.31 8.01 -18.61
CA ILE A 174 -33.33 8.06 -17.56
C ILE A 174 -33.76 9.53 -17.47
N ASN A 175 -34.97 9.82 -17.87
CA ASN A 175 -35.55 11.16 -17.73
C ASN A 175 -35.97 11.32 -16.27
N LEU A 176 -35.11 11.90 -15.46
CA LEU A 176 -35.32 12.16 -14.03
C LEU A 176 -36.40 13.22 -13.77
N GLU A 177 -36.89 13.94 -14.80
CA GLU A 177 -37.97 14.94 -14.64
C GLU A 177 -39.35 14.30 -14.35
N LYS A 178 -39.47 12.96 -14.45
CA LYS A 178 -40.72 12.22 -14.20
C LYS A 178 -40.79 11.55 -12.82
N ILE A 179 -39.77 11.72 -11.97
CA ILE A 179 -39.84 11.22 -10.60
C ILE A 179 -40.43 12.36 -9.76
N ASN A 180 -41.76 12.37 -9.65
CA ASN A 180 -42.45 13.17 -8.62
C ASN A 180 -42.11 12.56 -7.28
N ILE A 181 -41.26 13.27 -6.51
CA ILE A 181 -41.05 13.00 -5.08
C ILE A 181 -42.04 13.93 -4.34
N ASP A 182 -43.32 13.65 -4.52
CA ASP A 182 -44.38 14.13 -3.65
C ASP A 182 -44.79 12.95 -2.77
N GLU A 183 -44.18 12.91 -1.57
CA GLU A 183 -44.76 12.50 -0.28
C GLU A 183 -43.64 12.33 0.75
#